data_a51aa961070d6a35154e098a42e6966f
#
_entry.id   a51aa961070d6a35154e098a42e6966f
#
_cell.length_a   1.000
_cell.length_b   1.000
_cell.length_c   1.000
_cell.angle_alpha   90.00
_cell.angle_beta   90.00
_cell.angle_gamma   90.00
#
_symmetry.space_group_name_H-M   'P 1'
#
loop_
_entity.id
_entity.type
_entity.pdbx_description
1 polymer ?
#
loop_
_entity_poly.entity_id
_entity_poly.type
_entity_poly.pdbx_seq_one_letter_code
_entity_poly.pdbx_strand_id
1 'polypeptide(L)'
;MRVSAPNRTTLATGTNAARPSSGGTFSLGGTEAPQAQSGALALRTLGGIDALIALQGVEDPTERRRRAVKYGRRALDALDELKLGLLAGTLDQATMLRLKSVAGDLHEPTGDARLDQVMAEIDLRVSVELAKAGIP
;
A
#
# COMPACT_ATOMS: atom_id res chain seq x y z
N MET A 1 -44.09 25.32 -14.80
CA MET A 1 -42.84 24.88 -14.15
C MET A 1 -41.79 25.98 -14.32
N ARG A 2 -41.37 26.63 -13.23
CA ARG A 2 -40.36 27.70 -13.24
C ARG A 2 -39.05 27.11 -12.80
N VAL A 3 -38.04 27.17 -13.68
CA VAL A 3 -36.67 26.79 -13.39
C VAL A 3 -35.97 27.98 -12.74
N SER A 4 -35.54 27.82 -11.49
CA SER A 4 -34.79 28.85 -10.76
C SER A 4 -33.33 28.88 -11.24
N ALA A 5 -32.84 30.10 -11.51
CA ALA A 5 -31.49 30.37 -11.96
C ALA A 5 -30.43 30.10 -10.86
N PRO A 6 -29.18 29.71 -11.20
CA PRO A 6 -28.14 29.48 -10.23
C PRO A 6 -27.60 30.77 -9.62
N ASN A 7 -27.40 30.72 -8.31
CA ASN A 7 -26.85 31.79 -7.48
C ASN A 7 -25.44 32.18 -7.94
N ARG A 8 -25.23 33.47 -8.17
CA ARG A 8 -23.90 34.02 -8.48
C ARG A 8 -23.03 33.97 -7.25
N THR A 9 -21.92 33.24 -7.35
CA THR A 9 -20.84 33.27 -6.39
C THR A 9 -20.10 34.60 -6.48
N THR A 10 -20.21 35.44 -5.45
CA THR A 10 -19.45 36.68 -5.31
C THR A 10 -17.99 36.32 -4.97
N LEU A 11 -17.08 36.69 -5.85
CA LEU A 11 -15.64 36.66 -5.62
C LEU A 11 -15.28 37.67 -4.53
N ALA A 12 -14.89 37.18 -3.36
CA ALA A 12 -14.29 38.02 -2.32
C ALA A 12 -12.82 38.30 -2.70
N THR A 13 -12.58 39.53 -3.18
CA THR A 13 -11.24 40.05 -3.40
C THR A 13 -10.68 40.51 -2.04
N GLY A 14 -10.01 39.64 -1.33
CA GLY A 14 -9.25 39.99 -0.15
C GLY A 14 -7.78 40.18 -0.52
N THR A 15 -7.36 41.43 -0.73
CA THR A 15 -5.97 41.84 -0.82
C THR A 15 -5.34 41.76 0.56
N ASN A 16 -4.67 40.66 0.88
CA ASN A 16 -3.80 40.60 2.03
C ASN A 16 -2.46 41.29 1.69
N ALA A 17 -2.29 42.50 2.23
CA ALA A 17 -1.05 43.23 2.24
C ALA A 17 0.02 42.39 2.95
N ALA A 18 1.09 42.06 2.26
CA ALA A 18 2.26 41.41 2.81
C ALA A 18 2.91 42.36 3.85
N ARG A 19 2.96 41.93 5.10
CA ARG A 19 3.80 42.56 6.13
C ARG A 19 5.26 42.28 5.78
N PRO A 20 6.16 43.29 5.76
CA PRO A 20 7.57 43.06 5.63
C PRO A 20 8.07 42.35 6.92
N SER A 21 8.60 41.15 6.79
CA SER A 21 9.32 40.47 7.85
C SER A 21 10.60 41.25 8.10
N SER A 22 10.75 41.77 9.32
CA SER A 22 11.97 42.38 9.83
C SER A 22 13.15 41.43 9.66
N GLY A 23 14.15 41.88 8.91
CA GLY A 23 15.40 41.15 8.68
C GLY A 23 16.08 40.79 9.96
N GLY A 24 16.08 39.50 10.30
CA GLY A 24 17.02 38.95 11.25
C GLY A 24 18.39 38.90 10.60
N THR A 25 19.28 39.82 11.00
CA THR A 25 20.66 39.80 10.63
C THR A 25 21.30 38.52 11.21
N PHE A 26 21.66 37.60 10.36
CA PHE A 26 22.54 36.49 10.72
C PHE A 26 23.95 37.07 11.03
N SER A 27 24.25 37.20 12.31
CA SER A 27 25.60 37.54 12.77
C SER A 27 26.45 36.28 12.72
N LEU A 28 27.35 36.18 11.76
CA LEU A 28 28.46 35.24 11.74
C LEU A 28 29.58 35.83 12.65
N GLY A 29 29.36 35.76 13.94
CA GLY A 29 30.39 36.10 14.92
C GLY A 29 31.29 34.91 15.21
N GLY A 30 32.58 35.11 15.05
CA GLY A 30 33.62 34.27 15.65
C GLY A 30 34.27 33.29 14.68
N THR A 31 35.38 33.78 14.09
CA THR A 31 36.43 32.97 13.49
C THR A 31 37.15 32.22 14.62
N GLU A 32 36.65 31.07 15.02
CA GLU A 32 37.47 30.08 15.75
C GLU A 32 37.85 28.98 14.77
N ALA A 33 39.18 28.74 14.72
CA ALA A 33 39.79 27.76 13.82
C ALA A 33 39.16 26.38 13.99
N PRO A 34 38.88 25.64 12.92
CA PRO A 34 38.32 24.32 13.04
C PRO A 34 39.35 23.35 13.58
N GLN A 35 39.22 23.00 14.85
CA GLN A 35 39.83 21.78 15.36
C GLN A 35 39.22 20.59 14.63
N ALA A 36 40.10 19.82 14.01
CA ALA A 36 39.76 18.64 13.22
C ALA A 36 38.90 17.63 14.01
N GLN A 37 37.60 17.64 13.79
CA GLN A 37 36.70 16.56 14.16
C GLN A 37 36.41 15.69 12.96
N SER A 38 37.46 15.14 12.34
CA SER A 38 37.35 14.24 11.19
C SER A 38 36.74 12.87 11.54
N GLY A 39 36.58 12.55 12.83
CA GLY A 39 36.02 11.24 13.25
C GLY A 39 34.49 11.18 13.38
N ALA A 40 33.84 12.32 13.67
CA ALA A 40 32.38 12.30 13.94
C ALA A 40 31.52 12.35 12.66
N LEU A 41 32.06 12.88 11.57
CA LEU A 41 31.33 12.90 10.26
C LEU A 41 31.31 11.52 9.61
N ALA A 42 32.38 10.72 9.75
CA ALA A 42 32.44 9.39 9.18
C ALA A 42 31.44 8.42 9.84
N LEU A 43 31.24 8.52 11.15
CA LEU A 43 30.22 7.72 11.86
C LEU A 43 28.78 8.12 11.52
N ARG A 44 28.53 9.40 11.26
CA ARG A 44 27.20 9.86 10.83
C ARG A 44 26.84 9.39 9.43
N THR A 45 27.83 9.33 8.52
CA THR A 45 27.62 8.88 7.14
C THR A 45 27.37 7.37 7.07
N LEU A 46 28.08 6.57 7.90
CA LEU A 46 27.85 5.12 7.97
C LEU A 46 26.48 4.78 8.56
N GLY A 47 26.04 5.47 9.62
CA GLY A 47 24.69 5.30 10.17
C GLY A 47 23.57 5.73 9.20
N GLY A 48 23.84 6.71 8.33
CA GLY A 48 22.89 7.16 7.32
C GLY A 48 22.71 6.17 6.16
N ILE A 49 23.79 5.53 5.74
CA ILE A 49 23.75 4.52 4.64
C ILE A 49 23.07 3.25 5.14
N ASP A 50 23.37 2.76 6.32
CA ASP A 50 22.71 1.61 6.91
C ASP A 50 21.21 1.86 7.15
N ALA A 51 20.83 3.06 7.57
CA ALA A 51 19.43 3.46 7.71
C ALA A 51 18.71 3.53 6.34
N LEU A 52 19.40 4.01 5.30
CA LEU A 52 18.87 4.02 3.93
C LEU A 52 18.76 2.61 3.36
N ILE A 53 19.70 1.73 3.61
CA ILE A 53 19.65 0.31 3.20
C ILE A 53 18.52 -0.41 3.95
N ALA A 54 18.34 -0.16 5.24
CA ALA A 54 17.24 -0.71 6.02
C ALA A 54 15.87 -0.22 5.51
N LEU A 55 15.75 1.05 5.09
CA LEU A 55 14.55 1.58 4.47
C LEU A 55 14.27 0.99 3.08
N GLN A 56 15.31 0.63 2.32
CA GLN A 56 15.16 -0.03 1.02
C GLN A 56 14.71 -1.50 1.14
N GLY A 57 14.95 -2.14 2.29
CA GLY A 57 14.50 -3.50 2.58
C GLY A 57 13.04 -3.59 3.05
N VAL A 58 12.41 -2.46 3.37
CA VAL A 58 10.99 -2.43 3.75
C VAL A 58 10.15 -2.29 2.50
N GLU A 59 9.52 -3.38 2.10
CA GLU A 59 8.57 -3.37 0.99
C GLU A 59 7.47 -2.32 1.23
N ASP A 60 7.19 -1.48 0.21
CA ASP A 60 6.18 -0.43 0.28
C ASP A 60 4.81 -1.02 0.67
N PRO A 61 4.17 -0.54 1.75
CA PRO A 61 2.84 -0.96 2.15
C PRO A 61 1.81 -0.89 1.01
N THR A 62 1.97 0.06 0.09
CA THR A 62 1.10 0.22 -1.09
C THR A 62 1.26 -0.94 -2.05
N GLU A 63 2.50 -1.41 -2.29
CA GLU A 63 2.77 -2.54 -3.16
C GLU A 63 2.26 -3.86 -2.57
N ARG A 64 2.44 -4.06 -1.25
CA ARG A 64 1.85 -5.22 -0.54
C ARG A 64 0.34 -5.25 -0.69
N ARG A 65 -0.33 -4.11 -0.48
CA ARG A 65 -1.78 -4.00 -0.64
C ARG A 65 -2.22 -4.29 -2.08
N ARG A 66 -1.54 -3.74 -3.08
CA ARG A 66 -1.84 -4.01 -4.51
C ARG A 66 -1.68 -5.49 -4.85
N ARG A 67 -0.64 -6.13 -4.34
CA ARG A 67 -0.38 -7.55 -4.54
C ARG A 67 -1.49 -8.39 -3.91
N ALA A 68 -1.85 -8.13 -2.67
CA ALA A 68 -2.93 -8.82 -1.98
C ALA A 68 -4.27 -8.70 -2.73
N VAL A 69 -4.65 -7.50 -3.18
CA VAL A 69 -5.86 -7.30 -3.99
C VAL A 69 -5.81 -8.10 -5.29
N LYS A 70 -4.64 -8.17 -5.94
CA LYS A 70 -4.45 -8.98 -7.15
C LYS A 70 -4.63 -10.47 -6.87
N TYR A 71 -4.08 -10.97 -5.77
CA TYR A 71 -4.22 -12.38 -5.38
C TYR A 71 -5.66 -12.71 -4.97
N GLY A 72 -6.29 -11.86 -4.17
CA GLY A 72 -7.70 -12.02 -3.81
C GLY A 72 -8.62 -12.10 -5.04
N ARG A 73 -8.42 -11.23 -6.04
CA ARG A 73 -9.18 -11.29 -7.30
C ARG A 73 -8.95 -12.59 -8.06
N ARG A 74 -7.70 -13.06 -8.17
CA ARG A 74 -7.40 -14.34 -8.82
C ARG A 74 -8.08 -15.52 -8.12
N ALA A 75 -8.16 -15.48 -6.79
CA ALA A 75 -8.84 -16.50 -6.01
C ALA A 75 -10.35 -16.49 -6.27
N LEU A 76 -10.96 -15.30 -6.30
CA LEU A 76 -12.38 -15.14 -6.63
C LEU A 76 -12.68 -15.60 -8.05
N ASP A 77 -11.84 -15.25 -9.04
CA ASP A 77 -11.99 -15.71 -10.42
C ASP A 77 -11.92 -17.25 -10.50
N ALA A 78 -10.98 -17.89 -9.80
CA ALA A 78 -10.86 -19.33 -9.74
C ALA A 78 -12.07 -20.01 -9.06
N LEU A 79 -12.63 -19.39 -8.02
CA LEU A 79 -13.87 -19.86 -7.38
C LEU A 79 -15.08 -19.73 -8.30
N ASP A 80 -15.15 -18.67 -9.10
CA ASP A 80 -16.22 -18.51 -10.10
C ASP A 80 -16.08 -19.53 -11.24
N GLU A 81 -14.86 -19.79 -11.73
CA GLU A 81 -14.62 -20.88 -12.70
C GLU A 81 -15.05 -22.25 -12.13
N LEU A 82 -14.70 -22.54 -10.87
CA LEU A 82 -15.13 -23.75 -10.18
C LEU A 82 -16.65 -23.84 -10.11
N LYS A 83 -17.33 -22.76 -9.73
CA LYS A 83 -18.79 -22.70 -9.66
C LYS A 83 -19.44 -22.98 -11.01
N LEU A 84 -18.93 -22.37 -12.08
CA LEU A 84 -19.42 -22.61 -13.43
C LEU A 84 -19.20 -24.05 -13.88
N GLY A 85 -18.03 -24.63 -13.59
CA GLY A 85 -17.71 -26.02 -13.87
C GLY A 85 -18.65 -27.00 -13.12
N LEU A 86 -18.94 -26.73 -11.86
CA LEU A 86 -19.90 -27.51 -11.07
C LEU A 86 -21.32 -27.45 -11.64
N LEU A 87 -21.79 -26.27 -12.05
CA LEU A 87 -23.10 -26.08 -12.67
C LEU A 87 -23.21 -26.76 -14.04
N ALA A 88 -22.11 -26.78 -14.79
CA ALA A 88 -22.04 -27.45 -16.12
C ALA A 88 -21.80 -28.96 -16.01
N GLY A 89 -21.50 -29.49 -14.82
CA GLY A 89 -21.11 -30.90 -14.63
C GLY A 89 -19.71 -31.23 -15.19
N THR A 90 -18.90 -30.22 -15.46
CA THR A 90 -17.56 -30.34 -16.05
C THR A 90 -16.50 -29.82 -15.09
N LEU A 91 -16.34 -30.52 -13.94
CA LEU A 91 -15.30 -30.16 -12.99
C LEU A 91 -13.93 -30.57 -13.56
N ASP A 92 -13.13 -29.57 -13.96
CA ASP A 92 -11.80 -29.80 -14.51
C ASP A 92 -10.74 -29.81 -13.39
N GLN A 93 -9.84 -30.80 -13.45
CA GLN A 93 -8.70 -30.89 -12.55
C GLN A 93 -7.78 -29.67 -12.65
N ALA A 94 -7.69 -29.05 -13.83
CA ALA A 94 -6.91 -27.83 -14.03
C ALA A 94 -7.43 -26.65 -13.20
N THR A 95 -8.74 -26.49 -13.09
CA THR A 95 -9.38 -25.47 -12.22
C THR A 95 -9.03 -25.70 -10.75
N MET A 96 -9.03 -26.96 -10.30
CA MET A 96 -8.63 -27.31 -8.93
C MET A 96 -7.16 -27.03 -8.63
N LEU A 97 -6.26 -27.34 -9.56
CA LEU A 97 -4.84 -27.04 -9.42
C LEU A 97 -4.58 -25.54 -9.39
N ARG A 98 -5.32 -24.77 -10.20
CA ARG A 98 -5.27 -23.30 -10.18
C ARG A 98 -5.74 -22.75 -8.84
N LEU A 99 -6.85 -23.26 -8.31
CA LEU A 99 -7.37 -22.86 -7.00
C LEU A 99 -6.35 -23.14 -5.88
N LYS A 100 -5.71 -24.32 -5.90
CA LYS A 100 -4.64 -24.67 -4.97
C LYS A 100 -3.43 -23.73 -5.07
N SER A 101 -3.02 -23.37 -6.29
CA SER A 101 -1.87 -22.47 -6.49
C SER A 101 -2.13 -21.07 -5.93
N VAL A 102 -3.37 -20.59 -5.99
CA VAL A 102 -3.74 -19.26 -5.50
C VAL A 102 -3.88 -19.24 -3.98
N ALA A 103 -4.25 -20.36 -3.35
CA ALA A 103 -4.38 -20.45 -1.90
C ALA A 103 -3.10 -20.05 -1.17
N GLY A 104 -1.93 -20.45 -1.67
CA GLY A 104 -0.64 -20.09 -1.09
C GLY A 104 -0.35 -18.58 -1.06
N ASP A 105 -0.89 -17.84 -2.01
CA ASP A 105 -0.66 -16.40 -2.16
C ASP A 105 -1.54 -15.54 -1.24
N LEU A 106 -2.55 -16.11 -0.58
CA LEU A 106 -3.54 -15.38 0.23
C LEU A 106 -3.08 -15.07 1.66
N HIS A 107 -2.03 -15.73 2.14
CA HIS A 107 -1.60 -15.68 3.54
C HIS A 107 -0.69 -14.50 3.90
N GLU A 108 -0.27 -13.67 2.93
CA GLU A 108 0.63 -12.55 3.19
C GLU A 108 -0.10 -11.41 3.92
N PRO A 109 0.38 -10.97 5.10
CA PRO A 109 -0.22 -9.84 5.81
C PRO A 109 0.02 -8.55 5.04
N THR A 110 -1.04 -7.78 4.82
CA THR A 110 -0.99 -6.53 4.06
C THR A 110 -0.67 -5.32 4.93
N GLY A 111 -0.89 -5.44 6.26
CA GLY A 111 -0.82 -4.34 7.21
C GLY A 111 -2.11 -3.50 7.26
N ASP A 112 -3.15 -3.89 6.50
CA ASP A 112 -4.49 -3.31 6.57
C ASP A 112 -5.45 -4.38 7.13
N ALA A 113 -5.89 -4.20 8.37
CA ALA A 113 -6.72 -5.18 9.09
C ALA A 113 -8.04 -5.52 8.35
N ARG A 114 -8.62 -4.55 7.62
CA ARG A 114 -9.83 -4.81 6.83
C ARG A 114 -9.55 -5.68 5.62
N LEU A 115 -8.45 -5.40 4.93
CA LEU A 115 -8.05 -6.20 3.78
C LEU A 115 -7.62 -7.60 4.22
N ASP A 116 -6.86 -7.71 5.32
CA ASP A 116 -6.44 -8.99 5.88
C ASP A 116 -7.64 -9.86 6.28
N GLN A 117 -8.70 -9.25 6.83
CA GLN A 117 -9.95 -9.97 7.12
C GLN A 117 -10.62 -10.50 5.85
N VAL A 118 -10.73 -9.69 4.80
CA VAL A 118 -11.31 -10.12 3.51
C VAL A 118 -10.48 -11.23 2.88
N MET A 119 -9.14 -11.11 2.92
CA MET A 119 -8.25 -12.15 2.42
C MET A 119 -8.43 -13.47 3.17
N ALA A 120 -8.58 -13.44 4.49
CA ALA A 120 -8.85 -14.63 5.32
C ALA A 120 -10.22 -15.28 5.00
N GLU A 121 -11.25 -14.49 4.70
CA GLU A 121 -12.56 -15.00 4.28
C GLU A 121 -12.48 -15.70 2.91
N ILE A 122 -11.72 -15.14 1.97
CA ILE A 122 -11.48 -15.75 0.65
C ILE A 122 -10.68 -17.04 0.82
N ASP A 123 -9.62 -17.03 1.63
CA ASP A 123 -8.79 -18.20 1.90
C ASP A 123 -9.60 -19.34 2.53
N LEU A 124 -10.42 -19.03 3.52
CA LEU A 124 -11.33 -20.02 4.13
C LEU A 124 -12.24 -20.64 3.06
N ARG A 125 -12.79 -19.85 2.15
CA ARG A 125 -13.65 -20.36 1.08
C ARG A 125 -12.88 -21.28 0.14
N VAL A 126 -11.69 -20.88 -0.28
CA VAL A 126 -10.81 -21.68 -1.12
C VAL A 126 -10.46 -23.01 -0.44
N SER A 127 -10.07 -22.97 0.83
CA SER A 127 -9.74 -24.17 1.61
C SER A 127 -10.91 -25.14 1.72
N VAL A 128 -12.13 -24.63 1.92
CA VAL A 128 -13.36 -25.45 1.98
C VAL A 128 -13.62 -26.13 0.64
N GLU A 129 -13.48 -25.43 -0.48
CA GLU A 129 -13.74 -26.04 -1.79
C GLU A 129 -12.65 -27.07 -2.17
N LEU A 130 -11.38 -26.82 -1.81
CA LEU A 130 -10.30 -27.80 -1.98
C LEU A 130 -10.54 -29.05 -1.15
N ALA A 131 -10.96 -28.89 0.12
CA ALA A 131 -11.29 -30.02 1.00
C ALA A 131 -12.44 -30.86 0.46
N LYS A 132 -13.50 -30.24 -0.08
CA LYS A 132 -14.61 -30.95 -0.74
C LYS A 132 -14.15 -31.77 -1.95
N ALA A 133 -13.15 -31.26 -2.66
CA ALA A 133 -12.55 -31.96 -3.80
C ALA A 133 -11.52 -33.03 -3.38
N GLY A 134 -11.25 -33.20 -2.10
CA GLY A 134 -10.24 -34.15 -1.59
C GLY A 134 -8.79 -33.76 -1.86
N ILE A 135 -8.54 -32.47 -2.08
CA ILE A 135 -7.21 -31.93 -2.32
C ILE A 135 -6.71 -31.27 -1.03
N PRO A 136 -5.66 -31.82 -0.38
CA PRO A 136 -5.08 -31.27 0.84
C PRO A 136 -4.21 -30.01 0.58
#